data_875053692664dcff1773d94e3cde7804
#
_entry.id   875053692664dcff1773d94e3cde7804
#
_cell.length_a   1.000
_cell.length_b   1.000
_cell.length_c   1.000
_cell.angle_alpha   90.00
_cell.angle_beta   90.00
_cell.angle_gamma   90.00
#
_symmetry.space_group_name_H-M   'P 1'
#
loop_
_entity.id
_entity.type
_entity.pdbx_description
1 polymer ?
#
loop_
_entity_poly.entity_id
_entity_poly.type
_entity_poly.pdbx_seq_one_letter_code
_entity_poly.pdbx_strand_id
1 'polypeptide(L)'
;MKDIFILLIVKSLGFFLSRMPYPFLEKLTECLAIIFLAVPTSRRRLLLSNLTHAFPEWNYSKTLSVAKESSARMFEMGFFSLCYPFMSSEQRRKTVFYDKQTSTKLKDLRVSGQPVLMLIPHTCLFESLATSPFFRPFGERSLGAIYRPNKNPVLDKWITKARQKSGIKTFARKEGVIGARAHLKAGNWLALLYDQNAGHKGKGCQFLGRICSISPLPDLFAKNSNIKCVHAIARRLSFFRTKLSLEILDNFEQDLSAVLHKRLEHIIRSHKNVLPEWLWGHGKWKINNVPIEFFSLQNKFLDLNFQNRTFASKLIIRVPNWLGDIVMCLPLVRAIRTQRPDLHITIVCKHEYADWLDALGFSDSLVKINPASFSYLKKFYNLRNQYPDAYLVFTNSLRGDIESYLTGASLRFGLAVRARRVLLNCRYFPEHKNSPESHQSKVWHEMLIFFGLKGDLYWNPLSGKPTFSKIIHAPSKSVVRIGIAPGSSNTPAKRLPVVTWVRVCKLILTEIKSRGLSCTIELFGTSKDKVICDEIEKSLKSEFVLNYAGKTNILGLFNTFSHLNFLICNDSGAMHLANSVGTHVFALFSTTNPNRTGPIFNGPKNIIKVSYEDSDKCISEAVLSEMKQFI
;
A
#
# COMPACT_ATOMS: atom_id res chain seq x y z
N MET A 1 8.54 -32.87 -25.73
CA MET A 1 7.75 -32.49 -26.92
C MET A 1 7.22 -31.04 -26.85
N LYS A 2 6.51 -30.61 -25.78
CA LYS A 2 5.96 -29.23 -25.66
C LYS A 2 7.00 -28.11 -25.88
N ASP A 3 8.18 -28.22 -25.29
CA ASP A 3 9.22 -27.17 -25.36
C ASP A 3 9.86 -27.07 -26.76
N ILE A 4 10.00 -28.20 -27.45
CA ILE A 4 10.50 -28.22 -28.84
C ILE A 4 9.47 -27.62 -29.79
N PHE A 5 8.16 -27.91 -29.57
CA PHE A 5 7.07 -27.33 -30.34
C PHE A 5 7.02 -25.81 -30.21
N ILE A 6 7.15 -25.31 -28.97
CA ILE A 6 7.24 -23.86 -28.69
C ILE A 6 8.44 -23.25 -29.43
N LEU A 7 9.61 -23.90 -29.39
CA LEU A 7 10.79 -23.41 -30.11
C LEU A 7 10.56 -23.32 -31.61
N LEU A 8 9.91 -24.33 -32.21
CA LEU A 8 9.60 -24.35 -33.66
C LEU A 8 8.70 -23.18 -34.01
N ILE A 9 7.60 -22.94 -33.24
CA ILE A 9 6.71 -21.79 -33.44
C ILE A 9 7.49 -20.49 -33.37
N VAL A 10 8.30 -20.30 -32.34
CA VAL A 10 9.09 -19.08 -32.11
C VAL A 10 10.06 -18.83 -33.25
N LYS A 11 10.75 -19.89 -33.74
CA LYS A 11 11.67 -19.79 -34.89
C LYS A 11 10.94 -19.45 -36.19
N SER A 12 9.83 -20.13 -36.48
CA SER A 12 9.04 -19.87 -37.68
C SER A 12 8.53 -18.43 -37.69
N LEU A 13 7.95 -17.99 -36.54
CA LEU A 13 7.48 -16.62 -36.39
C LEU A 13 8.62 -15.62 -36.59
N GLY A 14 9.77 -15.82 -35.95
CA GLY A 14 10.92 -14.93 -36.08
C GLY A 14 11.47 -14.88 -37.51
N PHE A 15 11.48 -16.01 -38.19
CA PHE A 15 11.89 -16.11 -39.61
C PHE A 15 10.94 -15.29 -40.51
N PHE A 16 9.65 -15.47 -40.39
CA PHE A 16 8.65 -14.71 -41.17
C PHE A 16 8.69 -13.20 -40.86
N LEU A 17 8.68 -12.83 -39.59
CA LEU A 17 8.76 -11.42 -39.20
C LEU A 17 10.05 -10.75 -39.72
N SER A 18 11.18 -11.47 -39.76
CA SER A 18 12.46 -10.89 -40.23
C SER A 18 12.48 -10.58 -41.74
N ARG A 19 11.51 -11.07 -42.51
CA ARG A 19 11.33 -10.82 -43.97
C ARG A 19 10.33 -9.75 -44.29
N MET A 20 9.50 -9.33 -43.27
CA MET A 20 8.49 -8.33 -43.48
C MET A 20 9.07 -6.91 -43.53
N PRO A 21 8.48 -5.99 -44.33
CA PRO A 21 8.90 -4.59 -44.37
C PRO A 21 8.72 -3.93 -42.97
N TYR A 22 9.69 -3.12 -42.57
CA TYR A 22 9.65 -2.43 -41.26
C TYR A 22 8.40 -1.55 -41.06
N PRO A 23 7.89 -0.77 -42.04
CA PRO A 23 6.65 -0.03 -41.88
C PRO A 23 5.43 -0.91 -41.55
N PHE A 24 5.36 -2.12 -42.12
CA PHE A 24 4.30 -3.07 -41.81
C PHE A 24 4.42 -3.59 -40.37
N LEU A 25 5.63 -3.95 -39.93
CA LEU A 25 5.87 -4.41 -38.56
C LEU A 25 5.58 -3.31 -37.53
N GLU A 26 5.92 -2.07 -37.85
CA GLU A 26 5.61 -0.93 -37.00
C GLU A 26 4.10 -0.77 -36.80
N LYS A 27 3.33 -0.80 -37.89
CA LYS A 27 1.85 -0.76 -37.81
C LYS A 27 1.28 -1.94 -37.05
N LEU A 28 1.84 -3.12 -37.26
CA LEU A 28 1.43 -4.32 -36.50
C LEU A 28 1.65 -4.14 -35.00
N THR A 29 2.78 -3.57 -34.57
CA THR A 29 3.02 -3.30 -33.13
C THR A 29 2.06 -2.26 -32.57
N GLU A 30 1.67 -1.25 -33.35
CA GLU A 30 0.65 -0.25 -32.94
C GLU A 30 -0.74 -0.92 -32.77
N CYS A 31 -1.14 -1.79 -33.70
CA CYS A 31 -2.39 -2.56 -33.61
C CYS A 31 -2.38 -3.49 -32.38
N LEU A 32 -1.30 -4.21 -32.16
CA LEU A 32 -1.14 -5.08 -30.99
C LEU A 32 -1.20 -4.29 -29.69
N ALA A 33 -0.65 -3.07 -29.66
CA ALA A 33 -0.73 -2.18 -28.50
C ALA A 33 -2.17 -1.76 -28.17
N ILE A 34 -2.98 -1.48 -29.20
CA ILE A 34 -4.41 -1.16 -29.04
C ILE A 34 -5.16 -2.38 -28.47
N ILE A 35 -4.96 -3.56 -29.04
CA ILE A 35 -5.58 -4.81 -28.57
C ILE A 35 -5.16 -5.09 -27.12
N PHE A 36 -3.87 -4.97 -26.81
CA PHE A 36 -3.34 -5.16 -25.45
C PHE A 36 -4.00 -4.23 -24.43
N LEU A 37 -4.24 -2.98 -24.80
CA LEU A 37 -4.89 -2.00 -23.93
C LEU A 37 -6.42 -2.15 -23.87
N ALA A 38 -7.06 -2.79 -24.85
CA ALA A 38 -8.48 -3.11 -24.80
C ALA A 38 -8.77 -4.26 -23.82
N VAL A 39 -7.89 -5.27 -23.75
CA VAL A 39 -8.11 -6.46 -22.91
C VAL A 39 -7.69 -6.19 -21.45
N PRO A 40 -8.54 -6.43 -20.43
CA PRO A 40 -8.28 -6.12 -19.03
C PRO A 40 -7.33 -7.13 -18.35
N THR A 41 -6.11 -7.24 -18.86
CA THR A 41 -5.07 -8.13 -18.31
C THR A 41 -4.35 -7.53 -17.09
N SER A 42 -3.71 -8.38 -16.28
CA SER A 42 -2.84 -7.95 -15.19
C SER A 42 -1.63 -7.11 -15.67
N ARG A 43 -1.14 -7.40 -16.88
CA ARG A 43 -0.03 -6.65 -17.49
C ARG A 43 -0.44 -5.24 -17.95
N ARG A 44 -1.62 -5.11 -18.56
CA ARG A 44 -2.21 -3.80 -18.85
C ARG A 44 -2.38 -2.98 -17.58
N ARG A 45 -2.96 -3.58 -16.53
CA ARG A 45 -3.12 -2.92 -15.23
C ARG A 45 -1.78 -2.44 -14.67
N LEU A 46 -0.74 -3.27 -14.71
CA LEU A 46 0.59 -2.93 -14.22
C LEU A 46 1.17 -1.71 -14.97
N LEU A 47 1.09 -1.71 -16.30
CA LEU A 47 1.55 -0.60 -17.15
C LEU A 47 0.86 0.71 -16.78
N LEU A 48 -0.49 0.70 -16.73
CA LEU A 48 -1.28 1.89 -16.39
C LEU A 48 -1.02 2.35 -14.96
N SER A 49 -0.92 1.42 -14.01
CA SER A 49 -0.57 1.70 -12.62
C SER A 49 0.79 2.40 -12.51
N ASN A 50 1.81 1.88 -13.19
CA ASN A 50 3.14 2.45 -13.15
C ASN A 50 3.16 3.89 -13.68
N LEU A 51 2.51 4.15 -14.80
CA LEU A 51 2.41 5.50 -15.38
C LEU A 51 1.62 6.46 -14.49
N THR A 52 0.46 6.04 -13.98
CA THR A 52 -0.37 6.89 -13.10
C THR A 52 0.34 7.24 -11.79
N HIS A 53 1.16 6.34 -11.25
CA HIS A 53 1.93 6.62 -10.04
C HIS A 53 3.14 7.52 -10.30
N ALA A 54 3.80 7.36 -11.44
CA ALA A 54 4.96 8.17 -11.81
C ALA A 54 4.59 9.60 -12.23
N PHE A 55 3.37 9.78 -12.75
CA PHE A 55 2.84 11.04 -13.26
C PHE A 55 1.40 11.28 -12.78
N PRO A 56 1.22 11.52 -11.47
CA PRO A 56 -0.11 11.69 -10.89
C PRO A 56 -0.88 12.92 -11.42
N GLU A 57 -0.16 13.88 -12.00
CA GLU A 57 -0.71 15.09 -12.62
C GLU A 57 -1.37 14.82 -13.98
N TRP A 58 -1.16 13.65 -14.60
CA TRP A 58 -1.74 13.34 -15.90
C TRP A 58 -3.20 12.92 -15.77
N ASN A 59 -4.01 13.38 -16.72
CA ASN A 59 -5.34 12.85 -16.91
C ASN A 59 -5.29 11.45 -17.57
N TYR A 60 -6.42 10.75 -17.52
CA TYR A 60 -6.51 9.38 -18.06
C TYR A 60 -6.18 9.30 -19.56
N SER A 61 -6.60 10.30 -20.36
CA SER A 61 -6.33 10.35 -21.81
C SER A 61 -4.83 10.42 -22.11
N LYS A 62 -4.10 11.28 -21.39
CA LYS A 62 -2.63 11.38 -21.53
C LYS A 62 -1.95 10.09 -21.10
N THR A 63 -2.36 9.51 -19.96
CA THR A 63 -1.82 8.22 -19.49
C THR A 63 -2.04 7.11 -20.51
N LEU A 64 -3.24 7.04 -21.12
CA LEU A 64 -3.57 6.03 -22.11
C LEU A 64 -2.77 6.22 -23.41
N SER A 65 -2.57 7.45 -23.86
CA SER A 65 -1.75 7.76 -25.03
C SER A 65 -0.31 7.27 -24.88
N VAL A 66 0.32 7.60 -23.74
CA VAL A 66 1.69 7.13 -23.44
C VAL A 66 1.75 5.61 -23.24
N ALA A 67 0.73 5.02 -22.61
CA ALA A 67 0.61 3.58 -22.46
C ALA A 67 0.54 2.85 -23.80
N LYS A 68 -0.19 3.41 -24.78
CA LYS A 68 -0.27 2.88 -26.15
C LYS A 68 1.09 2.88 -26.80
N GLU A 69 1.78 4.01 -26.77
CA GLU A 69 3.12 4.13 -27.35
C GLU A 69 4.11 3.18 -26.67
N SER A 70 4.15 3.14 -25.33
CA SER A 70 5.02 2.22 -24.59
C SER A 70 4.71 0.75 -24.89
N SER A 71 3.43 0.39 -25.06
CA SER A 71 3.05 -0.97 -25.47
C SER A 71 3.58 -1.32 -26.85
N ALA A 72 3.49 -0.39 -27.82
CA ALA A 72 4.05 -0.59 -29.15
C ALA A 72 5.58 -0.80 -29.08
N ARG A 73 6.29 -0.03 -28.24
CA ARG A 73 7.75 -0.22 -28.00
C ARG A 73 8.06 -1.59 -27.36
N MET A 74 7.20 -2.07 -26.45
CA MET A 74 7.36 -3.42 -25.88
C MET A 74 7.21 -4.51 -26.96
N PHE A 75 6.24 -4.38 -27.85
CA PHE A 75 6.06 -5.33 -28.97
C PHE A 75 7.23 -5.24 -29.96
N GLU A 76 7.69 -4.02 -30.29
CA GLU A 76 8.88 -3.82 -31.14
C GLU A 76 10.11 -4.52 -30.57
N MET A 77 10.37 -4.39 -29.26
CA MET A 77 11.45 -5.08 -28.57
C MET A 77 11.29 -6.61 -28.64
N GLY A 78 10.06 -7.11 -28.46
CA GLY A 78 9.76 -8.54 -28.61
C GLY A 78 10.01 -9.03 -30.03
N PHE A 79 9.58 -8.29 -31.04
CA PHE A 79 9.82 -8.61 -32.45
C PHE A 79 11.31 -8.56 -32.79
N PHE A 80 12.04 -7.58 -32.28
CA PHE A 80 13.49 -7.51 -32.46
C PHE A 80 14.19 -8.76 -31.93
N SER A 81 13.85 -9.19 -30.73
CA SER A 81 14.43 -10.40 -30.11
C SER A 81 14.13 -11.67 -30.90
N LEU A 82 12.95 -11.74 -31.56
CA LEU A 82 12.59 -12.86 -32.45
C LEU A 82 13.30 -12.81 -33.80
N CYS A 83 13.40 -11.64 -34.41
CA CYS A 83 13.98 -11.42 -35.73
C CYS A 83 15.52 -11.48 -35.73
N TYR A 84 16.14 -11.02 -34.65
CA TYR A 84 17.59 -10.86 -34.52
C TYR A 84 18.42 -12.10 -35.02
N PRO A 85 18.07 -13.35 -34.64
CA PRO A 85 18.83 -14.52 -35.12
C PRO A 85 18.80 -14.72 -36.62
N PHE A 86 17.81 -14.17 -37.32
CA PHE A 86 17.54 -14.32 -38.76
C PHE A 86 17.96 -13.09 -39.59
N MET A 87 18.38 -11.99 -38.91
CA MET A 87 18.83 -10.77 -39.59
C MET A 87 20.16 -11.00 -40.34
N SER A 88 20.30 -10.42 -41.53
CA SER A 88 21.55 -10.35 -42.26
C SER A 88 22.62 -9.52 -41.55
N SER A 89 23.88 -9.68 -41.88
CA SER A 89 24.97 -8.88 -41.32
C SER A 89 24.80 -7.38 -41.63
N GLU A 90 24.21 -7.02 -42.75
CA GLU A 90 23.91 -5.65 -43.13
C GLU A 90 22.77 -5.08 -42.27
N GLN A 91 21.67 -5.82 -42.12
CA GLN A 91 20.57 -5.41 -41.23
C GLN A 91 21.06 -5.16 -39.81
N ARG A 92 21.87 -6.07 -39.25
CA ARG A 92 22.45 -5.91 -37.91
C ARG A 92 23.34 -4.67 -37.79
N ARG A 93 24.14 -4.34 -38.78
CA ARG A 93 24.98 -3.15 -38.79
C ARG A 93 24.17 -1.86 -38.77
N LYS A 94 22.99 -1.83 -39.38
CA LYS A 94 22.09 -0.66 -39.45
C LYS A 94 21.24 -0.48 -38.19
N THR A 95 21.25 -1.42 -37.21
CA THR A 95 20.41 -1.31 -36.02
C THR A 95 20.90 -0.30 -34.99
N VAL A 96 22.22 -0.12 -34.85
CA VAL A 96 22.78 0.81 -33.86
C VAL A 96 23.56 1.93 -34.56
N PHE A 97 23.14 3.15 -34.28
CA PHE A 97 23.78 4.36 -34.77
C PHE A 97 24.64 4.98 -33.67
N TYR A 98 25.77 5.52 -34.03
CA TYR A 98 26.69 6.26 -33.17
C TYR A 98 26.96 7.64 -33.77
N ASP A 99 26.84 8.69 -32.98
CA ASP A 99 27.40 9.98 -33.37
C ASP A 99 28.93 9.98 -33.20
N LYS A 100 29.59 11.03 -33.74
CA LYS A 100 31.05 11.17 -33.71
C LYS A 100 31.59 11.12 -32.27
N GLN A 101 30.90 11.80 -31.33
CA GLN A 101 31.32 11.85 -29.93
C GLN A 101 31.26 10.46 -29.28
N THR A 102 30.17 9.71 -29.47
CA THR A 102 30.01 8.34 -28.94
C THR A 102 31.03 7.39 -29.56
N SER A 103 31.28 7.52 -30.87
CA SER A 103 32.31 6.71 -31.56
C SER A 103 33.69 6.96 -31.00
N THR A 104 34.07 8.22 -30.75
CA THR A 104 35.37 8.57 -30.14
C THR A 104 35.47 7.97 -28.74
N LYS A 105 34.48 8.19 -27.87
CA LYS A 105 34.45 7.60 -26.50
C LYS A 105 34.62 6.07 -26.51
N LEU A 106 33.96 5.37 -27.45
CA LEU A 106 34.08 3.91 -27.56
C LEU A 106 35.48 3.48 -28.00
N LYS A 107 36.12 4.23 -28.91
CA LYS A 107 37.50 3.99 -29.32
C LYS A 107 38.48 4.22 -28.17
N ASP A 108 38.34 5.33 -27.44
CA ASP A 108 39.20 5.66 -26.30
C ASP A 108 39.12 4.60 -25.20
N LEU A 109 37.87 4.15 -24.87
CA LEU A 109 37.65 3.06 -23.93
C LEU A 109 38.30 1.72 -24.38
N ARG A 110 38.36 1.46 -25.68
CA ARG A 110 39.07 0.29 -26.20
C ARG A 110 40.58 0.42 -26.08
N VAL A 111 41.13 1.59 -26.44
CA VAL A 111 42.56 1.87 -26.41
C VAL A 111 43.09 1.93 -24.97
N SER A 112 42.30 2.46 -24.03
CA SER A 112 42.71 2.58 -22.62
C SER A 112 43.08 1.27 -21.96
N GLY A 113 42.59 0.17 -22.48
CA GLY A 113 42.89 -1.13 -21.89
C GLY A 113 42.22 -1.42 -20.57
N GLN A 114 41.43 -0.49 -20.01
CA GLN A 114 40.77 -0.67 -18.74
C GLN A 114 39.51 -1.56 -18.83
N PRO A 115 39.17 -2.30 -17.77
CA PRO A 115 37.89 -2.99 -17.69
C PRO A 115 36.74 -1.97 -17.67
N VAL A 116 35.64 -2.29 -18.38
CA VAL A 116 34.49 -1.38 -18.50
C VAL A 116 33.22 -2.04 -17.97
N LEU A 117 32.56 -1.38 -17.02
CA LEU A 117 31.23 -1.74 -16.55
C LEU A 117 30.20 -0.86 -17.27
N MET A 118 29.46 -1.46 -18.22
CA MET A 118 28.39 -0.78 -18.95
C MET A 118 27.07 -0.94 -18.21
N LEU A 119 26.51 0.16 -17.76
CA LEU A 119 25.27 0.23 -16.98
C LEU A 119 24.13 0.71 -17.89
N ILE A 120 23.22 -0.21 -18.21
CA ILE A 120 22.21 -0.05 -19.26
C ILE A 120 20.81 -0.10 -18.62
N PRO A 121 19.92 0.89 -18.85
CA PRO A 121 18.51 0.77 -18.48
C PRO A 121 17.73 -0.04 -19.54
N HIS A 122 16.57 -0.59 -19.13
CA HIS A 122 15.67 -1.29 -20.05
C HIS A 122 14.85 -0.29 -20.88
N THR A 123 15.53 0.43 -21.78
CA THR A 123 14.87 1.24 -22.81
C THR A 123 14.57 0.40 -24.05
N CYS A 124 13.75 0.90 -24.96
CA CYS A 124 13.41 0.19 -26.20
C CYS A 124 14.68 -0.21 -26.95
N LEU A 125 14.70 -1.45 -27.44
CA LEU A 125 15.79 -1.99 -28.25
C LEU A 125 17.17 -2.04 -27.56
N PHE A 126 17.25 -2.06 -26.22
CA PHE A 126 18.53 -2.26 -25.53
C PHE A 126 19.26 -3.55 -26.00
N GLU A 127 18.52 -4.58 -26.42
CA GLU A 127 19.12 -5.80 -26.98
C GLU A 127 19.83 -5.57 -28.31
N SER A 128 19.52 -4.48 -29.04
CA SER A 128 20.22 -4.15 -30.29
C SER A 128 21.70 -3.85 -30.07
N LEU A 129 22.08 -3.46 -28.85
CA LEU A 129 23.48 -3.24 -28.50
C LEU A 129 24.33 -4.49 -28.71
N ALA A 130 23.73 -5.68 -28.55
CA ALA A 130 24.39 -6.96 -28.86
C ALA A 130 24.76 -7.14 -30.35
N THR A 131 24.14 -6.35 -31.26
CA THR A 131 24.44 -6.40 -32.71
C THR A 131 25.59 -5.49 -33.08
N SER A 132 25.95 -4.55 -32.20
CA SER A 132 26.93 -3.53 -32.48
C SER A 132 28.33 -4.10 -32.76
N PRO A 133 29.02 -3.67 -33.82
CA PRO A 133 30.39 -4.05 -34.08
C PRO A 133 31.37 -3.69 -32.97
N PHE A 134 31.06 -2.63 -32.21
CA PHE A 134 31.90 -2.17 -31.10
C PHE A 134 31.91 -3.11 -29.90
N PHE A 135 30.91 -4.00 -29.77
CA PHE A 135 30.85 -4.95 -28.68
C PHE A 135 31.31 -6.38 -29.08
N ARG A 136 31.77 -6.55 -30.30
CA ARG A 136 32.44 -7.77 -30.70
C ARG A 136 33.80 -7.90 -30.01
N PRO A 137 34.31 -9.12 -29.82
CA PRO A 137 35.63 -9.34 -29.28
C PRO A 137 36.69 -8.48 -30.01
N PHE A 138 37.58 -7.88 -29.26
CA PHE A 138 38.66 -7.04 -29.75
C PHE A 138 39.97 -7.43 -29.03
N GLY A 139 40.92 -7.98 -29.79
CA GLY A 139 42.07 -8.69 -29.21
C GLY A 139 41.58 -9.85 -28.34
N GLU A 140 42.15 -10.00 -27.16
CA GLU A 140 41.76 -11.04 -26.20
C GLU A 140 40.52 -10.69 -25.37
N ARG A 141 39.94 -9.49 -25.55
CA ARG A 141 38.83 -8.96 -24.74
C ARG A 141 37.48 -9.24 -25.36
N SER A 142 36.50 -9.42 -24.49
CA SER A 142 35.12 -9.68 -24.89
C SER A 142 34.11 -8.96 -24.00
N LEU A 143 32.89 -8.80 -24.51
CA LEU A 143 31.74 -8.29 -23.72
C LEU A 143 31.08 -9.46 -22.98
N GLY A 144 30.96 -9.34 -21.67
CA GLY A 144 30.09 -10.17 -20.82
C GLY A 144 28.73 -9.55 -20.60
N ALA A 145 27.70 -10.35 -20.39
CA ALA A 145 26.37 -9.86 -19.99
C ALA A 145 25.73 -10.79 -18.96
N ILE A 146 25.20 -10.19 -17.87
CA ILE A 146 24.40 -10.94 -16.89
C ILE A 146 22.97 -11.03 -17.40
N TYR A 147 22.42 -12.25 -17.43
CA TYR A 147 21.06 -12.47 -17.90
C TYR A 147 20.26 -13.36 -16.94
N ARG A 148 18.92 -13.28 -17.03
CA ARG A 148 18.01 -14.20 -16.35
C ARG A 148 17.63 -15.33 -17.30
N PRO A 149 17.92 -16.60 -16.97
CA PRO A 149 17.52 -17.75 -17.77
C PRO A 149 16.02 -17.80 -18.01
N ASN A 150 15.63 -18.21 -19.22
CA ASN A 150 14.22 -18.45 -19.55
C ASN A 150 13.72 -19.70 -18.82
N LYS A 151 12.43 -19.74 -18.49
CA LYS A 151 11.80 -20.92 -17.87
C LYS A 151 11.81 -22.15 -18.80
N ASN A 152 11.74 -21.91 -20.11
CA ASN A 152 11.86 -22.96 -21.12
C ASN A 152 13.34 -23.17 -21.46
N PRO A 153 13.96 -24.31 -21.10
CA PRO A 153 15.42 -24.53 -21.28
C PRO A 153 15.83 -24.60 -22.74
N VAL A 154 14.94 -25.07 -23.62
CA VAL A 154 15.23 -25.21 -25.07
C VAL A 154 15.27 -23.82 -25.71
N LEU A 155 14.34 -22.95 -25.35
CA LEU A 155 14.31 -21.56 -25.79
C LEU A 155 15.50 -20.78 -25.21
N ASP A 156 15.83 -20.98 -23.93
CA ASP A 156 16.99 -20.36 -23.28
C ASP A 156 18.30 -20.70 -24.01
N LYS A 157 18.49 -21.96 -24.30
CA LYS A 157 19.69 -22.44 -25.07
C LYS A 157 19.75 -21.80 -26.45
N TRP A 158 18.63 -21.65 -27.14
CA TRP A 158 18.59 -21.02 -28.46
C TRP A 158 18.94 -19.52 -28.41
N ILE A 159 18.36 -18.79 -27.48
CA ILE A 159 18.64 -17.35 -27.28
C ILE A 159 20.11 -17.15 -26.88
N THR A 160 20.60 -17.95 -25.94
CA THR A 160 21.99 -17.88 -25.46
C THR A 160 22.98 -18.16 -26.61
N LYS A 161 22.71 -19.16 -27.44
CA LYS A 161 23.51 -19.42 -28.63
C LYS A 161 23.51 -18.24 -29.62
N ALA A 162 22.37 -17.57 -29.80
CA ALA A 162 22.30 -16.42 -30.69
C ALA A 162 23.17 -15.24 -30.17
N ARG A 163 23.20 -15.01 -28.86
CA ARG A 163 24.06 -13.99 -28.21
C ARG A 163 25.55 -14.38 -28.30
N GLN A 164 25.88 -15.63 -28.06
CA GLN A 164 27.25 -16.14 -28.15
C GLN A 164 27.82 -16.03 -29.57
N LYS A 165 27.01 -16.24 -30.61
CA LYS A 165 27.39 -16.01 -32.01
C LYS A 165 27.80 -14.56 -32.30
N SER A 166 27.33 -13.61 -31.47
CA SER A 166 27.74 -12.20 -31.54
C SER A 166 28.99 -11.89 -30.71
N GLY A 167 29.62 -12.90 -30.10
CA GLY A 167 30.82 -12.73 -29.26
C GLY A 167 30.55 -12.33 -27.83
N ILE A 168 29.29 -12.41 -27.37
CA ILE A 168 28.91 -12.03 -25.99
C ILE A 168 29.00 -13.25 -25.09
N LYS A 169 29.79 -13.16 -24.01
CA LYS A 169 29.84 -14.15 -22.95
C LYS A 169 28.65 -13.92 -21.97
N THR A 170 27.82 -14.94 -21.80
CA THR A 170 26.61 -14.82 -20.98
C THR A 170 26.80 -15.45 -19.60
N PHE A 171 26.36 -14.75 -18.55
CA PHE A 171 26.42 -15.20 -17.15
C PHE A 171 25.01 -15.31 -16.58
N ALA A 172 24.60 -16.51 -16.18
CA ALA A 172 23.29 -16.73 -15.58
C ALA A 172 23.23 -16.10 -14.17
N ARG A 173 22.15 -15.38 -13.87
CA ARG A 173 22.02 -14.51 -12.68
C ARG A 173 22.33 -15.20 -11.33
N LYS A 174 22.05 -16.49 -11.16
CA LYS A 174 22.25 -17.18 -9.87
C LYS A 174 23.71 -17.58 -9.62
N GLU A 175 24.39 -18.08 -10.65
CA GLU A 175 25.74 -18.65 -10.55
C GLU A 175 26.79 -17.76 -11.21
N GLY A 176 26.34 -16.83 -12.04
CA GLY A 176 27.20 -16.05 -12.91
C GLY A 176 27.77 -14.76 -12.31
N VAL A 177 27.36 -14.33 -11.10
CA VAL A 177 27.88 -13.08 -10.52
C VAL A 177 29.38 -13.19 -10.23
N ILE A 178 29.83 -14.33 -9.72
CA ILE A 178 31.26 -14.60 -9.46
C ILE A 178 32.02 -14.63 -10.79
N GLY A 179 31.52 -15.36 -11.79
CA GLY A 179 32.11 -15.45 -13.12
C GLY A 179 32.16 -14.12 -13.86
N ALA A 180 31.06 -13.31 -13.74
CA ALA A 180 31.00 -11.96 -14.29
C ALA A 180 32.04 -11.02 -13.64
N ARG A 181 32.23 -11.14 -12.31
CA ARG A 181 33.25 -10.39 -11.59
C ARG A 181 34.67 -10.77 -11.99
N ALA A 182 34.92 -12.06 -12.13
CA ALA A 182 36.21 -12.56 -12.62
C ALA A 182 36.48 -12.09 -14.06
N HIS A 183 35.46 -12.13 -14.94
CA HIS A 183 35.52 -11.63 -16.30
C HIS A 183 35.87 -10.13 -16.36
N LEU A 184 35.23 -9.30 -15.52
CA LEU A 184 35.51 -7.87 -15.44
C LEU A 184 36.94 -7.60 -14.89
N LYS A 185 37.35 -8.33 -13.84
CA LYS A 185 38.70 -8.22 -13.27
C LYS A 185 39.82 -8.62 -14.26
N ALA A 186 39.53 -9.50 -15.17
CA ALA A 186 40.46 -9.90 -16.24
C ALA A 186 40.56 -8.86 -17.38
N GLY A 187 40.11 -7.63 -17.18
CA GLY A 187 40.22 -6.55 -18.16
C GLY A 187 39.10 -6.52 -19.21
N ASN A 188 38.10 -7.39 -19.11
CA ASN A 188 36.99 -7.45 -20.06
C ASN A 188 35.89 -6.41 -19.78
N TRP A 189 34.94 -6.28 -20.69
CA TRP A 189 33.79 -5.44 -20.57
C TRP A 189 32.58 -6.24 -20.02
N LEU A 190 31.76 -5.62 -19.16
CA LEU A 190 30.57 -6.26 -18.60
C LEU A 190 29.35 -5.35 -18.77
N ALA A 191 28.31 -5.83 -19.44
CA ALA A 191 27.02 -5.17 -19.54
C ALA A 191 26.10 -5.60 -18.39
N LEU A 192 25.54 -4.65 -17.68
CA LEU A 192 24.64 -4.84 -16.56
C LEU A 192 23.37 -4.01 -16.74
N LEU A 193 22.22 -4.68 -16.83
CA LEU A 193 20.91 -4.07 -16.78
C LEU A 193 20.54 -3.83 -15.30
N TYR A 194 20.39 -2.55 -14.89
CA TYR A 194 20.38 -2.19 -13.47
C TYR A 194 19.01 -1.79 -12.90
N ASP A 195 18.04 -1.42 -13.73
CA ASP A 195 16.85 -0.68 -13.36
C ASP A 195 15.61 -1.51 -13.00
N GLN A 196 15.70 -2.85 -13.07
CA GLN A 196 14.59 -3.72 -12.64
C GLN A 196 14.49 -3.85 -11.11
N ASN A 197 13.32 -4.32 -10.65
CA ASN A 197 13.09 -4.64 -9.24
C ASN A 197 14.01 -5.76 -8.76
N ALA A 198 14.79 -5.49 -7.73
CA ALA A 198 15.71 -6.47 -7.13
C ALA A 198 15.08 -7.37 -6.06
N GLY A 199 13.78 -7.16 -5.73
CA GLY A 199 13.07 -7.92 -4.71
C GLY A 199 13.64 -7.70 -3.30
N HIS A 200 13.54 -8.72 -2.44
CA HIS A 200 13.96 -8.63 -1.04
C HIS A 200 15.48 -8.40 -0.84
N LYS A 201 16.30 -8.79 -1.81
CA LYS A 201 17.76 -8.63 -1.75
C LYS A 201 18.27 -7.28 -2.25
N GLY A 202 17.39 -6.40 -2.69
CA GLY A 202 17.75 -5.08 -3.18
C GLY A 202 17.86 -4.04 -2.07
N LYS A 203 18.40 -2.86 -2.42
CA LYS A 203 18.40 -1.66 -1.58
C LYS A 203 17.11 -0.87 -1.79
N GLY A 204 16.68 -0.10 -0.79
CA GLY A 204 15.60 0.88 -0.93
C GLY A 204 16.08 2.09 -1.72
N CYS A 205 15.21 2.62 -2.58
CA CYS A 205 15.47 3.84 -3.35
C CYS A 205 14.16 4.51 -3.74
N GLN A 206 14.15 5.84 -3.77
CA GLN A 206 13.06 6.61 -4.37
C GLN A 206 13.30 6.71 -5.88
N PHE A 207 12.27 6.42 -6.68
CA PHE A 207 12.31 6.50 -8.13
C PHE A 207 10.94 6.88 -8.68
N LEU A 208 10.87 7.95 -9.45
CA LEU A 208 9.63 8.51 -10.01
C LEU A 208 8.52 8.69 -8.96
N GLY A 209 8.87 9.31 -7.82
CA GLY A 209 7.95 9.63 -6.74
C GLY A 209 7.47 8.44 -5.90
N ARG A 210 8.06 7.25 -6.08
CA ARG A 210 7.67 6.04 -5.36
C ARG A 210 8.89 5.25 -4.89
N ILE A 211 8.79 4.63 -3.72
CA ILE A 211 9.85 3.79 -3.15
C ILE A 211 9.91 2.45 -3.87
N CYS A 212 11.10 2.04 -4.29
CA CYS A 212 11.35 0.78 -4.98
C CYS A 212 12.60 0.07 -4.47
N SER A 213 12.74 -1.20 -4.83
CA SER A 213 13.94 -1.98 -4.58
C SER A 213 14.86 -1.94 -5.80
N ILE A 214 16.12 -1.56 -5.62
CA ILE A 214 17.14 -1.46 -6.66
C ILE A 214 18.26 -2.49 -6.47
N SER A 215 18.90 -2.86 -7.57
CA SER A 215 19.98 -3.84 -7.54
C SER A 215 21.26 -3.24 -6.94
N PRO A 216 21.91 -3.89 -5.98
CA PRO A 216 23.22 -3.48 -5.47
C PRO A 216 24.39 -3.89 -6.38
N LEU A 217 24.13 -4.57 -7.50
CA LEU A 217 25.18 -5.06 -8.39
C LEU A 217 26.05 -3.95 -9.02
N PRO A 218 25.51 -2.77 -9.43
CA PRO A 218 26.36 -1.68 -9.88
C PRO A 218 27.43 -1.31 -8.86
N ASP A 219 27.07 -1.18 -7.60
CA ASP A 219 28.02 -0.85 -6.52
C ASP A 219 29.02 -1.97 -6.29
N LEU A 220 28.55 -3.21 -6.31
CA LEU A 220 29.40 -4.39 -6.10
C LEU A 220 30.49 -4.52 -7.17
N PHE A 221 30.14 -4.24 -8.43
CA PHE A 221 31.09 -4.34 -9.53
C PHE A 221 32.01 -3.12 -9.62
N ALA A 222 31.51 -1.93 -9.26
CA ALA A 222 32.26 -0.67 -9.34
C ALA A 222 33.27 -0.45 -8.18
N LYS A 223 33.32 -1.32 -7.17
CA LYS A 223 34.19 -1.16 -5.98
C LYS A 223 35.68 -1.06 -6.28
N ASN A 224 36.13 -1.43 -7.46
CA ASN A 224 37.53 -1.33 -7.87
C ASN A 224 37.73 -0.06 -8.68
N SER A 225 38.59 0.84 -8.20
CA SER A 225 38.92 2.14 -8.84
C SER A 225 39.44 2.02 -10.29
N ASN A 226 39.95 0.86 -10.67
CA ASN A 226 40.46 0.63 -12.01
C ASN A 226 39.36 0.33 -13.06
N ILE A 227 38.10 0.21 -12.66
CA ILE A 227 36.98 -0.10 -13.56
C ILE A 227 36.34 1.20 -14.03
N LYS A 228 36.29 1.42 -15.35
CA LYS A 228 35.55 2.53 -15.94
C LYS A 228 34.05 2.21 -15.95
N CYS A 229 33.27 3.03 -15.24
CA CYS A 229 31.81 2.92 -15.23
C CYS A 229 31.22 3.79 -16.33
N VAL A 230 30.37 3.21 -17.16
CA VAL A 230 29.74 3.90 -18.30
C VAL A 230 28.24 3.72 -18.27
N HIS A 231 27.49 4.81 -18.22
CA HIS A 231 26.04 4.81 -18.40
C HIS A 231 25.73 4.82 -19.90
N ALA A 232 25.15 3.74 -20.40
CA ALA A 232 24.88 3.54 -21.83
C ALA A 232 23.38 3.51 -22.08
N ILE A 233 22.86 4.44 -22.89
CA ILE A 233 21.43 4.59 -23.15
C ILE A 233 21.15 4.36 -24.63
N ALA A 234 20.32 3.36 -24.93
CA ALA A 234 19.78 3.12 -26.25
C ALA A 234 18.49 3.93 -26.44
N ARG A 235 18.47 4.85 -27.40
CA ARG A 235 17.30 5.65 -27.76
C ARG A 235 16.80 5.25 -29.15
N ARG A 236 15.51 5.06 -29.28
CA ARG A 236 14.90 4.71 -30.56
C ARG A 236 15.04 5.87 -31.57
N LEU A 237 15.50 5.58 -32.78
CA LEU A 237 15.47 6.49 -33.92
C LEU A 237 14.28 6.18 -34.86
N SER A 238 14.10 4.93 -35.20
CA SER A 238 12.99 4.42 -36.00
C SER A 238 12.81 2.92 -35.68
N PHE A 239 11.90 2.24 -36.37
CA PHE A 239 11.67 0.80 -36.17
C PHE A 239 12.97 0.00 -36.33
N PHE A 240 13.34 -0.77 -35.31
CA PHE A 240 14.59 -1.53 -35.21
C PHE A 240 15.90 -0.71 -35.34
N ARG A 241 15.83 0.60 -35.17
CA ARG A 241 17.01 1.47 -35.21
C ARG A 241 17.17 2.29 -33.92
N THR A 242 18.37 2.28 -33.39
CA THR A 242 18.71 2.86 -32.09
C THR A 242 19.91 3.78 -32.19
N LYS A 243 19.88 4.91 -31.50
CA LYS A 243 21.07 5.73 -31.20
C LYS A 243 21.63 5.34 -29.84
N LEU A 244 22.89 4.95 -29.76
CA LEU A 244 23.60 4.76 -28.51
C LEU A 244 24.21 6.08 -28.06
N SER A 245 23.99 6.44 -26.80
CA SER A 245 24.66 7.55 -26.11
C SER A 245 25.41 7.00 -24.90
N LEU A 246 26.63 7.51 -24.67
CA LEU A 246 27.51 7.11 -23.58
C LEU A 246 27.88 8.28 -22.69
N GLU A 247 27.78 8.07 -21.39
CA GLU A 247 28.26 8.97 -20.36
C GLU A 247 29.26 8.20 -19.47
N ILE A 248 30.50 8.68 -19.39
CA ILE A 248 31.50 8.12 -18.48
C ILE A 248 31.18 8.66 -17.08
N LEU A 249 31.10 7.78 -16.11
CA LEU A 249 30.81 8.11 -14.72
C LEU A 249 32.15 8.15 -13.96
N ASP A 250 32.63 9.36 -13.72
CA ASP A 250 33.81 9.60 -12.89
C ASP A 250 33.35 10.08 -11.51
N ASN A 251 34.10 9.72 -10.45
CA ASN A 251 33.94 10.23 -9.08
C ASN A 251 32.53 10.13 -8.50
N PHE A 252 32.04 8.91 -8.33
CA PHE A 252 30.84 8.71 -7.54
C PHE A 252 31.23 8.40 -6.07
N GLU A 253 31.19 9.43 -5.23
CA GLU A 253 31.35 9.30 -3.78
C GLU A 253 30.15 8.63 -3.09
N GLN A 254 29.04 8.50 -3.82
CA GLN A 254 27.76 7.97 -3.33
C GLN A 254 27.41 6.62 -3.96
N ASP A 255 26.35 6.01 -3.45
CA ASP A 255 25.71 4.79 -3.96
C ASP A 255 25.43 4.91 -5.48
N LEU A 256 26.24 4.26 -6.30
CA LEU A 256 26.15 4.30 -7.76
C LEU A 256 24.77 3.84 -8.25
N SER A 257 24.20 2.83 -7.61
CA SER A 257 22.87 2.31 -7.96
C SER A 257 21.78 3.37 -7.77
N ALA A 258 21.85 4.19 -6.74
CA ALA A 258 20.92 5.29 -6.51
C ALA A 258 21.15 6.44 -7.49
N VAL A 259 22.41 6.79 -7.76
CA VAL A 259 22.79 7.82 -8.75
C VAL A 259 22.25 7.48 -10.14
N LEU A 260 22.39 6.22 -10.58
CA LEU A 260 21.86 5.75 -11.86
C LEU A 260 20.35 5.89 -11.94
N HIS A 261 19.61 5.60 -10.85
CA HIS A 261 18.16 5.76 -10.84
C HIS A 261 17.73 7.23 -10.89
N LYS A 262 18.42 8.12 -10.19
CA LYS A 262 18.18 9.58 -10.30
C LYS A 262 18.44 10.09 -11.73
N ARG A 263 19.52 9.64 -12.37
CA ARG A 263 19.84 10.00 -13.78
C ARG A 263 18.76 9.46 -14.73
N LEU A 264 18.35 8.22 -14.57
CA LEU A 264 17.28 7.62 -15.38
C LEU A 264 15.96 8.38 -15.20
N GLU A 265 15.60 8.73 -13.96
CA GLU A 265 14.42 9.56 -13.68
C GLU A 265 14.48 10.91 -14.40
N HIS A 266 15.63 11.60 -14.32
CA HIS A 266 15.83 12.86 -15.03
C HIS A 266 15.64 12.69 -16.54
N ILE A 267 16.21 11.64 -17.14
CA ILE A 267 16.09 11.36 -18.57
C ILE A 267 14.64 11.07 -18.97
N ILE A 268 13.91 10.27 -18.19
CA ILE A 268 12.50 9.95 -18.43
C ILE A 268 11.64 11.22 -18.36
N ARG A 269 11.89 12.11 -17.39
CA ARG A 269 11.12 13.36 -17.21
C ARG A 269 11.46 14.43 -18.25
N SER A 270 12.72 14.54 -18.64
CA SER A 270 13.21 15.62 -19.52
C SER A 270 13.02 15.33 -21.00
N HIS A 271 12.96 14.06 -21.42
CA HIS A 271 12.93 13.67 -22.81
C HIS A 271 11.63 12.93 -23.17
N LYS A 272 10.68 13.66 -23.76
CA LYS A 272 9.35 13.11 -24.14
C LYS A 272 9.44 11.83 -24.98
N ASN A 273 10.47 11.69 -25.82
CA ASN A 273 10.67 10.52 -26.68
C ASN A 273 11.21 9.31 -25.93
N VAL A 274 11.95 9.50 -24.81
CA VAL A 274 12.51 8.39 -24.02
C VAL A 274 11.48 7.83 -23.05
N LEU A 275 10.53 8.67 -22.64
CA LEU A 275 9.51 8.28 -21.68
C LEU A 275 8.75 7.00 -22.09
N PRO A 276 8.17 6.87 -23.30
CA PRO A 276 7.49 5.64 -23.71
C PRO A 276 8.44 4.47 -23.99
N GLU A 277 9.74 4.74 -24.15
CA GLU A 277 10.73 3.71 -24.46
C GLU A 277 11.16 2.89 -23.24
N TRP A 278 11.04 3.45 -22.02
CA TRP A 278 11.36 2.69 -20.81
C TRP A 278 10.35 1.55 -20.59
N LEU A 279 10.83 0.43 -20.05
CA LEU A 279 10.03 -0.78 -19.88
C LEU A 279 8.98 -0.64 -18.76
N TRP A 280 7.92 0.12 -19.01
CA TRP A 280 6.82 0.35 -18.07
C TRP A 280 6.03 -0.90 -17.68
N GLY A 281 6.05 -1.92 -18.51
CA GLY A 281 5.32 -3.17 -18.30
C GLY A 281 5.93 -4.11 -17.26
N HIS A 282 6.99 -3.68 -16.53
CA HIS A 282 7.61 -4.51 -15.50
C HIS A 282 7.26 -4.04 -14.08
N GLY A 283 7.38 -4.95 -13.10
CA GLY A 283 6.97 -4.69 -11.71
C GLY A 283 8.03 -3.93 -10.89
N LYS A 284 8.45 -2.74 -11.32
CA LYS A 284 9.48 -1.93 -10.64
C LYS A 284 9.15 -1.68 -9.17
N TRP A 285 7.92 -1.29 -8.88
CA TRP A 285 7.45 -0.95 -7.54
C TRP A 285 6.75 -2.11 -6.80
N LYS A 286 6.88 -3.34 -7.31
CA LYS A 286 6.24 -4.54 -6.76
C LYS A 286 7.04 -5.12 -5.59
N ILE A 287 7.34 -4.32 -4.58
CA ILE A 287 8.25 -4.68 -3.50
C ILE A 287 7.59 -5.63 -2.49
N ASN A 288 6.31 -5.43 -2.21
CA ASN A 288 5.60 -6.06 -1.10
C ASN A 288 4.44 -6.94 -1.58
N ASN A 289 4.68 -7.79 -2.60
CA ASN A 289 3.63 -8.70 -3.07
C ASN A 289 3.65 -10.07 -2.39
N VAL A 290 4.36 -10.19 -1.28
CA VAL A 290 4.30 -11.36 -0.41
C VAL A 290 3.28 -11.07 0.69
N PRO A 291 2.07 -11.67 0.65
CA PRO A 291 1.01 -11.36 1.61
C PRO A 291 1.45 -11.51 3.07
N ILE A 292 2.22 -12.56 3.38
CA ILE A 292 2.67 -12.91 4.74
C ILE A 292 3.59 -11.84 5.36
N GLU A 293 4.26 -11.03 4.54
CA GLU A 293 5.17 -9.97 5.02
C GLU A 293 4.65 -8.56 4.73
N PHE A 294 3.37 -8.43 4.34
CA PHE A 294 2.87 -7.14 3.85
C PHE A 294 2.87 -6.05 4.91
N PHE A 295 2.52 -6.37 6.15
CA PHE A 295 2.42 -5.38 7.24
C PHE A 295 3.73 -5.13 8.00
N SER A 296 4.86 -5.71 7.57
CA SER A 296 6.19 -5.40 8.13
C SER A 296 7.01 -4.50 7.21
N LEU A 297 7.66 -3.51 7.80
CA LEU A 297 8.64 -2.69 7.08
C LEU A 297 9.90 -3.52 6.81
N GLN A 298 10.35 -3.54 5.56
CA GLN A 298 11.56 -4.22 5.17
C GLN A 298 12.79 -3.37 5.55
N ASN A 299 13.85 -4.00 6.08
CA ASN A 299 15.06 -3.33 6.56
C ASN A 299 15.68 -2.35 5.54
N LYS A 300 15.56 -2.63 4.25
CA LYS A 300 16.06 -1.76 3.18
C LYS A 300 15.40 -0.38 3.08
N PHE A 301 14.30 -0.15 3.81
CA PHE A 301 13.58 1.12 3.82
C PHE A 301 13.79 1.92 5.11
N LEU A 302 14.47 1.34 6.13
CA LEU A 302 14.65 1.99 7.43
C LEU A 302 15.38 3.35 7.32
N ASP A 303 16.34 3.43 6.40
CA ASP A 303 17.16 4.64 6.19
C ASP A 303 16.54 5.64 5.21
N LEU A 304 15.34 5.36 4.69
CA LEU A 304 14.65 6.26 3.75
C LEU A 304 13.80 7.27 4.50
N ASN A 305 13.89 8.52 4.08
CA ASN A 305 12.99 9.56 4.55
C ASN A 305 11.66 9.48 3.81
N PHE A 306 10.57 9.21 4.53
CA PHE A 306 9.20 9.13 4.00
C PHE A 306 8.49 10.50 3.93
N GLN A 307 9.16 11.58 4.29
CA GLN A 307 8.65 12.94 4.07
C GLN A 307 8.57 13.21 2.56
N ASN A 308 7.75 14.17 2.14
CA ASN A 308 7.53 14.54 0.74
C ASN A 308 6.72 13.54 -0.10
N ARG A 309 5.70 12.87 0.47
CA ARG A 309 4.72 12.03 -0.25
C ARG A 309 5.32 10.83 -1.01
N THR A 310 6.48 10.34 -0.62
CA THR A 310 7.03 9.11 -1.16
C THR A 310 6.39 7.91 -0.46
N PHE A 311 5.91 6.93 -1.20
CA PHE A 311 5.30 5.73 -0.65
C PHE A 311 5.74 4.47 -1.42
N ALA A 312 5.79 3.34 -0.75
CA ALA A 312 6.07 2.05 -1.38
C ALA A 312 4.82 1.45 -2.02
N SER A 313 3.68 1.50 -1.32
CA SER A 313 2.41 0.90 -1.74
C SER A 313 1.21 1.71 -1.27
N LYS A 314 0.07 1.57 -1.99
CA LYS A 314 -1.23 2.13 -1.61
C LYS A 314 -2.08 1.07 -0.93
N LEU A 315 -2.48 1.34 0.31
CA LEU A 315 -3.38 0.49 1.10
C LEU A 315 -4.72 1.18 1.31
N ILE A 316 -5.81 0.53 0.93
CA ILE A 316 -7.16 0.95 1.32
C ILE A 316 -7.60 0.13 2.52
N ILE A 317 -8.07 0.78 3.57
CA ILE A 317 -8.63 0.14 4.77
C ILE A 317 -10.13 0.43 4.84
N ARG A 318 -10.94 -0.63 4.81
CA ARG A 318 -12.38 -0.56 5.01
C ARG A 318 -12.69 -0.78 6.49
N VAL A 319 -12.93 0.31 7.21
CA VAL A 319 -13.35 0.23 8.62
C VAL A 319 -14.79 -0.26 8.74
N PRO A 320 -15.20 -0.85 9.86
CA PRO A 320 -16.58 -1.27 10.10
C PRO A 320 -17.61 -0.14 9.98
N ASN A 321 -18.91 -0.48 10.09
CA ASN A 321 -20.01 0.48 9.93
C ASN A 321 -20.54 1.03 11.26
N TRP A 322 -20.18 0.42 12.37
CA TRP A 322 -20.64 0.78 13.71
C TRP A 322 -19.52 1.44 14.50
N LEU A 323 -19.85 2.47 15.27
CA LEU A 323 -18.88 3.27 16.02
C LEU A 323 -18.00 2.39 16.93
N GLY A 324 -18.61 1.48 17.71
CA GLY A 324 -17.86 0.58 18.59
C GLY A 324 -16.83 -0.28 17.85
N ASP A 325 -17.24 -0.87 16.71
CA ASP A 325 -16.34 -1.69 15.89
C ASP A 325 -15.22 -0.85 15.27
N ILE A 326 -15.52 0.41 14.86
CA ILE A 326 -14.48 1.32 14.34
C ILE A 326 -13.47 1.58 15.44
N VAL A 327 -13.92 1.96 16.64
CA VAL A 327 -13.02 2.22 17.79
C VAL A 327 -12.16 1.00 18.10
N MET A 328 -12.71 -0.21 18.06
CA MET A 328 -11.98 -1.46 18.27
C MET A 328 -10.92 -1.76 17.21
N CYS A 329 -11.07 -1.26 15.97
CA CYS A 329 -10.06 -1.46 14.93
C CYS A 329 -8.98 -0.36 14.87
N LEU A 330 -9.18 0.80 15.51
CA LEU A 330 -8.23 1.92 15.44
C LEU A 330 -6.82 1.62 15.97
N PRO A 331 -6.62 0.89 17.07
CA PRO A 331 -5.28 0.48 17.51
C PRO A 331 -4.53 -0.31 16.44
N LEU A 332 -5.24 -1.12 15.66
CA LEU A 332 -4.69 -1.89 14.54
C LEU A 332 -4.26 -0.97 13.39
N VAL A 333 -5.10 0.01 13.05
CA VAL A 333 -4.79 1.01 12.02
C VAL A 333 -3.57 1.85 12.45
N ARG A 334 -3.51 2.26 13.72
CA ARG A 334 -2.36 2.96 14.31
C ARG A 334 -1.09 2.11 14.22
N ALA A 335 -1.17 0.83 14.56
CA ALA A 335 -0.03 -0.09 14.46
C ALA A 335 0.47 -0.27 13.03
N ILE A 336 -0.45 -0.39 12.05
CA ILE A 336 -0.10 -0.41 10.62
C ILE A 336 0.63 0.88 10.24
N ARG A 337 0.11 2.06 10.58
CA ARG A 337 0.74 3.35 10.28
C ARG A 337 2.14 3.45 10.89
N THR A 338 2.31 3.04 12.15
CA THR A 338 3.60 3.09 12.85
C THR A 338 4.63 2.15 12.22
N GLN A 339 4.23 0.92 11.88
CA GLN A 339 5.15 -0.08 11.31
C GLN A 339 5.40 0.12 9.81
N ARG A 340 4.48 0.78 9.10
CA ARG A 340 4.54 1.00 7.67
C ARG A 340 4.30 2.48 7.34
N PRO A 341 5.22 3.37 7.76
CA PRO A 341 5.14 4.81 7.43
C PRO A 341 5.23 5.05 5.92
N ASP A 342 5.76 4.09 5.16
CA ASP A 342 5.90 4.07 3.70
C ASP A 342 4.60 3.72 2.95
N LEU A 343 3.49 3.43 3.63
CA LEU A 343 2.20 3.20 2.99
C LEU A 343 1.41 4.50 2.81
N HIS A 344 0.84 4.69 1.62
CA HIS A 344 -0.27 5.62 1.45
C HIS A 344 -1.56 4.92 1.90
N ILE A 345 -2.09 5.31 3.06
CA ILE A 345 -3.29 4.72 3.65
C ILE A 345 -4.51 5.56 3.30
N THR A 346 -5.49 4.92 2.67
CA THR A 346 -6.82 5.48 2.42
C THR A 346 -7.83 4.76 3.32
N ILE A 347 -8.51 5.48 4.21
CA ILE A 347 -9.61 4.90 5.00
C ILE A 347 -10.94 5.10 4.28
N VAL A 348 -11.73 4.01 4.17
CA VAL A 348 -13.11 4.04 3.67
C VAL A 348 -14.06 3.92 4.84
N CYS A 349 -14.87 4.95 5.08
CA CYS A 349 -15.80 5.05 6.21
C CYS A 349 -17.11 5.70 5.80
N LYS A 350 -18.16 5.56 6.64
CA LYS A 350 -19.37 6.36 6.50
C LYS A 350 -19.07 7.85 6.70
N HIS A 351 -19.91 8.70 6.08
CA HIS A 351 -19.75 10.15 6.13
C HIS A 351 -19.66 10.70 7.58
N GLU A 352 -20.47 10.16 8.47
CA GLU A 352 -20.59 10.62 9.87
C GLU A 352 -19.32 10.44 10.71
N TYR A 353 -18.38 9.55 10.30
CA TYR A 353 -17.13 9.27 11.01
C TYR A 353 -15.91 9.96 10.41
N ALA A 354 -16.06 10.59 9.24
CA ALA A 354 -14.93 11.02 8.44
C ALA A 354 -14.08 12.09 9.14
N ASP A 355 -14.70 13.13 9.66
CA ASP A 355 -13.99 14.27 10.26
C ASP A 355 -13.22 13.85 11.54
N TRP A 356 -13.80 12.92 12.30
CA TRP A 356 -13.14 12.32 13.45
C TRP A 356 -11.95 11.45 13.06
N LEU A 357 -12.11 10.57 12.05
CA LEU A 357 -11.03 9.70 11.57
C LEU A 357 -9.89 10.49 10.93
N ASP A 358 -10.20 11.61 10.28
CA ASP A 358 -9.20 12.53 9.72
C ASP A 358 -8.38 13.19 10.83
N ALA A 359 -9.06 13.66 11.89
CA ALA A 359 -8.40 14.28 13.03
C ALA A 359 -7.45 13.35 13.80
N LEU A 360 -7.61 12.02 13.69
CA LEU A 360 -6.70 11.04 14.30
C LEU A 360 -5.36 10.92 13.58
N GLY A 361 -5.25 11.37 12.32
CA GLY A 361 -4.00 11.39 11.56
C GLY A 361 -3.43 10.01 11.16
N PHE A 362 -4.24 8.95 11.18
CA PHE A 362 -3.76 7.59 10.82
C PHE A 362 -3.80 7.31 9.32
N SER A 363 -4.45 8.16 8.53
CA SER A 363 -4.58 8.01 7.09
C SER A 363 -4.10 9.23 6.33
N ASP A 364 -3.73 9.02 5.06
CA ASP A 364 -3.34 10.09 4.13
C ASP A 364 -4.54 10.60 3.31
N SER A 365 -5.62 9.82 3.26
CA SER A 365 -6.86 10.20 2.57
C SER A 365 -8.06 9.42 3.09
N LEU A 366 -9.25 9.98 2.86
CA LEU A 366 -10.53 9.40 3.27
C LEU A 366 -11.48 9.27 2.08
N VAL A 367 -12.23 8.17 2.07
CA VAL A 367 -13.34 7.95 1.13
C VAL A 367 -14.63 7.83 1.90
N LYS A 368 -15.45 8.87 1.81
CA LYS A 368 -16.78 8.94 2.48
C LYS A 368 -17.81 8.12 1.68
N ILE A 369 -18.46 7.17 2.33
CA ILE A 369 -19.48 6.32 1.71
C ILE A 369 -20.84 6.51 2.36
N ASN A 370 -21.89 6.32 1.54
CA ASN A 370 -23.27 6.15 2.01
C ASN A 370 -23.80 4.81 1.48
N PRO A 371 -23.97 3.80 2.33
CA PRO A 371 -24.40 2.45 1.92
C PRO A 371 -25.80 2.40 1.28
N ALA A 372 -26.65 3.41 1.48
CA ALA A 372 -27.96 3.51 0.88
C ALA A 372 -27.97 4.16 -0.51
N SER A 373 -26.84 4.71 -0.98
CA SER A 373 -26.77 5.40 -2.27
C SER A 373 -26.70 4.43 -3.43
N PHE A 374 -27.46 4.70 -4.51
CA PHE A 374 -27.36 3.97 -5.80
C PHE A 374 -25.95 4.00 -6.39
N SER A 375 -25.17 5.05 -6.14
CA SER A 375 -23.79 5.19 -6.61
C SER A 375 -22.75 4.49 -5.71
N TYR A 376 -23.18 3.76 -4.70
CA TYR A 376 -22.32 3.15 -3.70
C TYR A 376 -21.21 2.27 -4.31
N LEU A 377 -21.59 1.26 -5.09
CA LEU A 377 -20.61 0.34 -5.72
C LEU A 377 -19.76 1.04 -6.77
N LYS A 378 -20.31 2.05 -7.47
CA LYS A 378 -19.58 2.87 -8.43
C LYS A 378 -18.40 3.62 -7.78
N LYS A 379 -18.52 4.04 -6.52
CA LYS A 379 -17.40 4.66 -5.80
C LYS A 379 -16.21 3.70 -5.68
N PHE A 380 -16.44 2.44 -5.32
CA PHE A 380 -15.38 1.43 -5.25
C PHE A 380 -14.79 1.09 -6.61
N TYR A 381 -15.63 1.01 -7.64
CA TYR A 381 -15.16 0.84 -9.00
C TYR A 381 -14.27 2.01 -9.45
N ASN A 382 -14.61 3.25 -9.09
CA ASN A 382 -13.80 4.44 -9.41
C ASN A 382 -12.45 4.44 -8.67
N LEU A 383 -12.37 3.88 -7.46
CA LEU A 383 -11.09 3.69 -6.74
C LEU A 383 -10.11 2.79 -7.52
N ARG A 384 -10.60 1.98 -8.46
CA ARG A 384 -9.77 1.19 -9.37
C ARG A 384 -8.79 2.04 -10.17
N ASN A 385 -9.17 3.27 -10.50
CA ASN A 385 -8.34 4.22 -11.26
C ASN A 385 -7.18 4.79 -10.43
N GLN A 386 -7.19 4.62 -9.12
CA GLN A 386 -6.08 4.95 -8.24
C GLN A 386 -5.03 3.83 -8.16
N TYR A 387 -5.33 2.67 -8.75
CA TYR A 387 -4.48 1.48 -8.76
C TYR A 387 -3.98 1.06 -7.37
N PRO A 388 -4.87 0.79 -6.39
CA PRO A 388 -4.45 0.37 -5.06
C PRO A 388 -3.69 -0.96 -5.13
N ASP A 389 -2.61 -1.06 -4.35
CA ASP A 389 -1.83 -2.30 -4.24
C ASP A 389 -2.53 -3.29 -3.32
N ALA A 390 -3.12 -2.81 -2.23
CA ALA A 390 -3.76 -3.62 -1.21
C ALA A 390 -5.09 -3.04 -0.72
N TYR A 391 -5.96 -3.93 -0.25
CA TYR A 391 -7.24 -3.61 0.39
C TYR A 391 -7.41 -4.49 1.64
N LEU A 392 -7.60 -3.86 2.80
CA LEU A 392 -7.85 -4.53 4.07
C LEU A 392 -9.30 -4.36 4.48
N VAL A 393 -10.00 -5.48 4.73
CA VAL A 393 -11.41 -5.49 5.12
C VAL A 393 -11.52 -5.86 6.60
N PHE A 394 -11.96 -4.92 7.43
CA PHE A 394 -12.34 -5.19 8.82
C PHE A 394 -13.82 -5.61 8.96
N THR A 395 -14.62 -5.44 7.91
CA THR A 395 -16.02 -5.89 7.91
C THR A 395 -16.11 -7.39 7.60
N ASN A 396 -16.97 -8.12 8.32
CA ASN A 396 -17.25 -9.53 8.05
C ASN A 396 -18.49 -9.69 7.16
N SER A 397 -18.54 -8.98 6.01
CA SER A 397 -19.71 -8.99 5.13
C SER A 397 -19.34 -9.26 3.68
N LEU A 398 -20.19 -9.99 2.95
CA LEU A 398 -20.05 -10.19 1.50
C LEU A 398 -19.93 -8.86 0.74
N ARG A 399 -20.63 -7.82 1.21
CA ARG A 399 -20.54 -6.47 0.65
C ARG A 399 -19.10 -5.94 0.70
N GLY A 400 -18.41 -6.07 1.86
CA GLY A 400 -17.01 -5.65 1.99
C GLY A 400 -16.06 -6.42 1.06
N ASP A 401 -16.33 -7.68 0.81
CA ASP A 401 -15.56 -8.49 -0.13
C ASP A 401 -15.77 -8.04 -1.58
N ILE A 402 -17.03 -7.72 -1.97
CA ILE A 402 -17.37 -7.13 -3.28
C ILE A 402 -16.69 -5.75 -3.44
N GLU A 403 -16.76 -4.91 -2.41
CA GLU A 403 -16.10 -3.60 -2.38
C GLU A 403 -14.59 -3.77 -2.70
N SER A 404 -13.92 -4.68 -2.01
CA SER A 404 -12.50 -4.98 -2.22
C SER A 404 -12.18 -5.41 -3.65
N TYR A 405 -13.02 -6.28 -4.23
CA TYR A 405 -12.86 -6.79 -5.59
C TYR A 405 -13.04 -5.69 -6.64
N LEU A 406 -14.03 -4.83 -6.47
CA LEU A 406 -14.31 -3.72 -7.39
C LEU A 406 -13.17 -2.73 -7.50
N THR A 407 -12.42 -2.49 -6.42
CA THR A 407 -11.23 -1.61 -6.46
C THR A 407 -10.10 -2.18 -7.31
N GLY A 408 -10.15 -3.47 -7.62
CA GLY A 408 -9.10 -4.17 -8.35
C GLY A 408 -7.78 -4.24 -7.59
N ALA A 409 -7.73 -4.04 -6.26
CA ALA A 409 -6.53 -4.20 -5.46
C ALA A 409 -5.89 -5.58 -5.68
N SER A 410 -4.56 -5.60 -5.81
CA SER A 410 -3.82 -6.84 -6.09
C SER A 410 -3.86 -7.80 -4.90
N LEU A 411 -3.78 -7.25 -3.68
CA LEU A 411 -3.87 -7.98 -2.41
C LEU A 411 -5.17 -7.57 -1.71
N ARG A 412 -6.01 -8.53 -1.35
CA ARG A 412 -7.29 -8.29 -0.66
C ARG A 412 -7.33 -9.12 0.60
N PHE A 413 -7.04 -8.45 1.73
CA PHE A 413 -6.91 -9.04 3.06
C PHE A 413 -8.24 -9.06 3.80
N GLY A 414 -8.55 -10.15 4.47
CA GLY A 414 -9.72 -10.25 5.33
C GLY A 414 -9.87 -11.61 6.00
N LEU A 415 -10.82 -11.68 6.94
CA LEU A 415 -11.15 -12.90 7.65
C LEU A 415 -11.91 -13.87 6.74
N ALA A 416 -11.46 -15.12 6.73
CA ALA A 416 -12.04 -16.18 5.93
C ALA A 416 -13.23 -16.85 6.66
N VAL A 417 -14.26 -16.09 7.00
CA VAL A 417 -15.47 -16.59 7.66
C VAL A 417 -16.53 -16.98 6.62
N ARG A 418 -17.03 -18.25 6.64
CA ARG A 418 -18.08 -18.78 5.72
C ARG A 418 -17.67 -18.86 4.23
N ALA A 419 -18.63 -19.12 3.32
CA ALA A 419 -18.42 -19.34 1.88
C ALA A 419 -18.01 -18.08 1.06
N ARG A 420 -17.87 -16.91 1.67
CA ARG A 420 -17.63 -15.60 1.06
C ARG A 420 -16.24 -15.38 0.44
N ARG A 421 -15.43 -16.40 0.33
CA ARG A 421 -13.96 -16.33 0.22
C ARG A 421 -13.40 -16.17 -1.18
N VAL A 422 -14.23 -16.23 -2.20
CA VAL A 422 -13.76 -16.20 -3.60
C VAL A 422 -13.19 -14.83 -3.99
N LEU A 423 -13.72 -13.75 -3.40
CA LEU A 423 -13.35 -12.39 -3.72
C LEU A 423 -12.08 -11.90 -2.99
N LEU A 424 -11.73 -12.52 -1.86
CA LEU A 424 -10.49 -12.26 -1.12
C LEU A 424 -9.40 -13.22 -1.59
N ASN A 425 -8.18 -12.75 -1.77
CA ASN A 425 -7.02 -13.58 -2.14
C ASN A 425 -5.93 -13.66 -1.06
N CYS A 426 -6.02 -12.84 -0.01
CA CYS A 426 -5.19 -12.90 1.20
C CYS A 426 -6.11 -13.18 2.40
N ARG A 427 -6.30 -14.45 2.70
CA ARG A 427 -7.32 -14.94 3.64
C ARG A 427 -6.69 -15.43 4.93
N TYR A 428 -7.20 -14.97 6.07
CA TYR A 428 -6.90 -15.51 7.38
C TYR A 428 -8.05 -16.38 7.88
N PHE A 429 -7.74 -17.55 8.38
CA PHE A 429 -8.68 -18.51 8.96
C PHE A 429 -8.48 -18.53 10.47
N PRO A 430 -9.36 -17.91 11.28
CA PRO A 430 -9.23 -17.97 12.74
C PRO A 430 -9.31 -19.41 13.23
N GLU A 431 -8.33 -19.83 14.02
CA GLU A 431 -8.27 -21.21 14.55
C GLU A 431 -9.46 -21.50 15.49
N HIS A 432 -9.88 -20.49 16.24
CA HIS A 432 -10.99 -20.58 17.21
C HIS A 432 -12.28 -19.94 16.68
N LYS A 433 -12.87 -20.54 15.62
CA LYS A 433 -14.13 -20.06 15.03
C LYS A 433 -15.31 -19.91 15.99
N ASN A 434 -15.31 -20.64 17.10
CA ASN A 434 -16.43 -20.79 18.02
C ASN A 434 -16.07 -20.60 19.49
N SER A 435 -14.87 -20.07 19.82
CA SER A 435 -14.63 -19.68 21.20
C SER A 435 -15.51 -18.46 21.51
N PRO A 436 -16.52 -18.58 22.35
CA PRO A 436 -17.38 -17.45 22.74
C PRO A 436 -16.61 -16.34 23.47
N GLU A 437 -15.32 -16.55 23.73
CA GLU A 437 -14.48 -15.71 24.58
C GLU A 437 -13.47 -14.83 23.82
N SER A 438 -13.26 -15.04 22.51
CA SER A 438 -12.28 -14.24 21.77
C SER A 438 -12.81 -12.85 21.40
N HIS A 439 -12.17 -11.82 21.92
CA HIS A 439 -12.50 -10.43 21.61
C HIS A 439 -12.28 -10.14 20.11
N GLN A 440 -13.19 -9.41 19.47
CA GLN A 440 -13.17 -9.13 18.03
C GLN A 440 -11.85 -8.49 17.57
N SER A 441 -11.31 -7.57 18.37
CA SER A 441 -10.03 -6.90 18.05
C SER A 441 -8.83 -7.86 18.09
N LYS A 442 -8.85 -8.89 18.96
CA LYS A 442 -7.80 -9.92 18.99
C LYS A 442 -7.79 -10.74 17.71
N VAL A 443 -8.97 -11.14 17.21
CA VAL A 443 -9.09 -11.88 15.94
C VAL A 443 -8.55 -11.07 14.76
N TRP A 444 -8.82 -9.76 14.72
CA TRP A 444 -8.24 -8.88 13.70
C TRP A 444 -6.71 -8.72 13.89
N HIS A 445 -6.23 -8.67 15.12
CA HIS A 445 -4.79 -8.59 15.40
C HIS A 445 -4.05 -9.85 14.93
N GLU A 446 -4.57 -11.04 15.25
CA GLU A 446 -4.03 -12.32 14.77
C GLU A 446 -3.96 -12.37 13.25
N MET A 447 -5.00 -11.88 12.55
CA MET A 447 -4.98 -11.75 11.09
C MET A 447 -3.83 -10.85 10.62
N LEU A 448 -3.61 -9.71 11.25
CA LEU A 448 -2.53 -8.79 10.86
C LEU A 448 -1.15 -9.35 11.17
N ILE A 449 -0.98 -10.05 12.30
CA ILE A 449 0.26 -10.78 12.64
C ILE A 449 0.56 -11.83 11.59
N PHE A 450 -0.44 -12.63 11.19
CA PHE A 450 -0.30 -13.64 10.13
C PHE A 450 0.20 -13.01 8.81
N PHE A 451 -0.17 -11.77 8.52
CA PHE A 451 0.28 -11.03 7.34
C PHE A 451 1.46 -10.10 7.61
N GLY A 452 2.18 -10.30 8.72
CA GLY A 452 3.50 -9.73 8.98
C GLY A 452 3.53 -8.52 9.91
N LEU A 453 2.42 -8.12 10.53
CA LEU A 453 2.46 -7.13 11.60
C LEU A 453 3.29 -7.70 12.77
N LYS A 454 4.19 -6.92 13.34
CA LYS A 454 5.08 -7.36 14.41
C LYS A 454 4.72 -6.73 15.75
N GLY A 455 4.98 -7.48 16.84
CA GLY A 455 4.84 -6.99 18.21
C GLY A 455 3.38 -6.91 18.69
N ASP A 456 3.26 -6.58 19.95
CA ASP A 456 1.99 -6.42 20.62
C ASP A 456 1.34 -5.07 20.28
N LEU A 457 0.02 -5.04 20.35
CA LEU A 457 -0.72 -3.79 20.20
C LEU A 457 -0.65 -2.99 21.50
N TYR A 458 -0.34 -1.72 21.37
CA TYR A 458 -0.48 -0.78 22.47
C TYR A 458 -1.94 -0.32 22.52
N TRP A 459 -2.66 -0.81 23.52
CA TRP A 459 -4.05 -0.43 23.79
C TRP A 459 -4.15 0.86 24.60
N ASN A 460 -3.16 1.73 24.52
CA ASN A 460 -3.20 3.04 25.13
C ASN A 460 -4.24 3.92 24.47
N PRO A 461 -4.89 4.81 25.25
CA PRO A 461 -5.87 5.74 24.70
C PRO A 461 -5.37 6.47 23.46
N LEU A 462 -6.28 6.83 22.59
CA LEU A 462 -6.00 7.52 21.32
C LEU A 462 -5.70 9.01 21.52
N SER A 463 -5.38 9.45 22.72
CA SER A 463 -5.07 10.81 23.10
C SER A 463 -3.81 11.36 22.43
N GLY A 464 -3.89 11.55 21.11
CA GLY A 464 -3.16 12.64 20.49
C GLY A 464 -3.99 13.88 20.77
N LYS A 465 -3.44 14.92 21.41
CA LYS A 465 -4.12 16.21 21.59
C LYS A 465 -4.70 16.62 20.24
N PRO A 466 -6.01 16.69 20.05
CA PRO A 466 -6.55 17.35 18.86
C PRO A 466 -6.08 18.79 18.97
N THR A 467 -5.40 19.28 17.94
CA THR A 467 -5.05 20.71 17.78
C THR A 467 -6.30 21.53 17.45
N PHE A 468 -7.35 21.34 18.21
CA PHE A 468 -8.55 22.17 18.16
C PHE A 468 -8.65 22.94 19.47
N SER A 469 -7.89 24.05 19.51
CA SER A 469 -8.20 25.17 20.38
C SER A 469 -9.60 25.66 20.05
N LYS A 470 -10.42 25.75 21.07
CA LYS A 470 -11.77 26.29 21.16
C LYS A 470 -12.90 25.27 20.94
N ILE A 471 -13.45 24.89 22.03
CA ILE A 471 -14.85 25.05 22.43
C ILE A 471 -15.07 24.23 23.71
N ILE A 472 -15.61 24.91 24.67
CA ILE A 472 -16.19 24.55 25.95
C ILE A 472 -15.24 24.84 27.12
N HIS A 473 -15.63 25.83 27.89
CA HIS A 473 -15.05 26.22 29.18
C HIS A 473 -14.73 24.97 30.02
N ALA A 474 -13.45 24.77 30.31
CA ALA A 474 -13.06 23.81 31.33
C ALA A 474 -13.71 24.28 32.67
N PRO A 475 -14.60 23.50 33.27
CA PRO A 475 -15.05 23.82 34.59
C PRO A 475 -13.86 23.80 35.54
N SER A 476 -13.87 24.67 36.52
CA SER A 476 -12.86 24.69 37.57
C SER A 476 -12.64 23.28 38.12
N LYS A 477 -11.45 22.96 38.60
CA LYS A 477 -11.02 21.62 39.10
C LYS A 477 -11.93 21.03 40.21
N SER A 478 -12.97 21.76 40.62
CA SER A 478 -13.89 21.39 41.68
C SER A 478 -15.23 20.77 41.24
N VAL A 479 -15.52 20.70 39.93
CA VAL A 479 -16.81 20.18 39.44
C VAL A 479 -16.60 18.81 38.77
N VAL A 480 -17.26 17.77 39.31
CA VAL A 480 -17.21 16.41 38.75
C VAL A 480 -18.18 16.35 37.55
N ARG A 481 -17.64 15.99 36.38
CA ARG A 481 -18.42 15.85 35.14
C ARG A 481 -18.74 14.39 34.87
N ILE A 482 -20.02 14.05 34.82
CA ILE A 482 -20.52 12.68 34.64
C ILE A 482 -21.36 12.60 33.39
N GLY A 483 -20.88 11.80 32.41
CA GLY A 483 -21.64 11.48 31.22
C GLY A 483 -22.60 10.30 31.45
N ILE A 484 -23.80 10.40 30.90
CA ILE A 484 -24.79 9.31 30.84
C ILE A 484 -25.13 9.05 29.38
N ALA A 485 -24.93 7.83 28.90
CA ALA A 485 -25.30 7.42 27.55
C ALA A 485 -26.31 6.26 27.60
N PRO A 486 -27.61 6.56 27.74
CA PRO A 486 -28.65 5.56 27.95
C PRO A 486 -29.10 4.85 26.68
N GLY A 487 -28.65 5.33 25.49
CA GLY A 487 -29.03 4.81 24.18
C GLY A 487 -28.27 3.56 23.77
N SER A 488 -28.86 2.81 22.84
CA SER A 488 -28.18 1.74 22.07
C SER A 488 -28.79 1.68 20.67
N SER A 489 -28.02 2.00 19.66
CA SER A 489 -28.52 2.18 18.28
C SER A 489 -28.89 0.87 17.58
N ASN A 490 -28.17 -0.23 17.87
CA ASN A 490 -28.28 -1.47 17.09
C ASN A 490 -29.24 -2.51 17.71
N THR A 491 -29.40 -2.50 19.02
CA THR A 491 -30.16 -3.55 19.72
C THR A 491 -30.98 -2.91 20.83
N PRO A 492 -32.32 -2.68 20.62
CA PRO A 492 -33.22 -2.14 21.66
C PRO A 492 -33.15 -2.93 22.96
N ALA A 493 -32.95 -4.24 22.88
CA ALA A 493 -32.83 -5.12 24.05
C ALA A 493 -31.61 -4.82 24.95
N LYS A 494 -30.69 -3.95 24.58
CA LYS A 494 -29.59 -3.46 25.44
C LYS A 494 -29.97 -2.22 26.27
N ARG A 495 -31.13 -1.63 26.01
CA ARG A 495 -31.55 -0.38 26.67
C ARG A 495 -32.22 -0.70 28.02
N LEU A 496 -31.70 -0.06 29.05
CA LEU A 496 -32.39 -0.08 30.36
C LEU A 496 -33.57 0.91 30.38
N PRO A 497 -34.57 0.67 31.21
CA PRO A 497 -35.72 1.59 31.39
C PRO A 497 -35.29 3.01 31.82
N VAL A 498 -36.05 4.02 31.44
CA VAL A 498 -35.82 5.41 31.85
C VAL A 498 -35.79 5.57 33.36
N VAL A 499 -36.69 4.85 34.05
CA VAL A 499 -36.79 4.85 35.51
C VAL A 499 -35.47 4.46 36.19
N THR A 500 -34.77 3.44 35.62
CA THR A 500 -33.46 3.00 36.12
C THR A 500 -32.43 4.13 36.00
N TRP A 501 -32.38 4.80 34.85
CA TRP A 501 -31.44 5.91 34.60
C TRP A 501 -31.72 7.10 35.52
N VAL A 502 -32.98 7.47 35.71
CA VAL A 502 -33.39 8.53 36.63
C VAL A 502 -32.94 8.21 38.05
N ARG A 503 -33.11 6.94 38.49
CA ARG A 503 -32.69 6.51 39.82
C ARG A 503 -31.15 6.52 39.97
N VAL A 504 -30.41 6.03 38.98
CA VAL A 504 -28.94 6.11 38.93
C VAL A 504 -28.50 7.57 39.11
N CYS A 505 -29.02 8.50 38.31
CA CYS A 505 -28.68 9.90 38.39
C CYS A 505 -28.99 10.51 39.79
N LYS A 506 -30.17 10.23 40.36
CA LYS A 506 -30.55 10.72 41.70
C LYS A 506 -29.60 10.24 42.78
N LEU A 507 -29.27 8.94 42.79
CA LEU A 507 -28.32 8.36 43.75
C LEU A 507 -26.92 8.98 43.64
N ILE A 508 -26.44 9.18 42.43
CA ILE A 508 -25.13 9.83 42.19
C ILE A 508 -25.14 11.28 42.68
N LEU A 509 -26.16 12.08 42.33
CA LEU A 509 -26.30 13.47 42.78
C LEU A 509 -26.30 13.55 44.31
N THR A 510 -27.03 12.65 44.97
CA THR A 510 -27.09 12.58 46.44
C THR A 510 -25.73 12.24 47.05
N GLU A 511 -25.04 11.24 46.52
CA GLU A 511 -23.72 10.81 47.02
C GLU A 511 -22.67 11.92 46.88
N ILE A 512 -22.61 12.57 45.71
CA ILE A 512 -21.63 13.63 45.44
C ILE A 512 -21.91 14.85 46.35
N LYS A 513 -23.18 15.21 46.52
CA LYS A 513 -23.59 16.29 47.42
C LYS A 513 -23.25 15.98 48.88
N SER A 514 -23.44 14.73 49.33
CA SER A 514 -23.07 14.32 50.69
C SER A 514 -21.57 14.41 50.99
N ARG A 515 -20.74 14.38 49.95
CA ARG A 515 -19.28 14.59 50.05
C ARG A 515 -18.84 16.05 49.88
N GLY A 516 -19.78 16.98 49.77
CA GLY A 516 -19.49 18.41 49.60
C GLY A 516 -18.95 18.79 48.23
N LEU A 517 -19.10 17.91 47.23
CA LEU A 517 -18.64 18.12 45.86
C LEU A 517 -19.78 18.65 44.97
N SER A 518 -19.42 19.43 43.95
CA SER A 518 -20.32 19.85 42.87
C SER A 518 -20.18 18.90 41.67
N CYS A 519 -21.29 18.61 40.98
CA CYS A 519 -21.23 17.83 39.75
C CYS A 519 -22.20 18.32 38.68
N THR A 520 -21.88 17.96 37.42
CA THR A 520 -22.81 18.06 36.29
C THR A 520 -23.08 16.67 35.73
N ILE A 521 -24.32 16.39 35.38
CA ILE A 521 -24.73 15.20 34.63
C ILE A 521 -24.96 15.63 33.17
N GLU A 522 -24.28 14.99 32.27
CA GLU A 522 -24.30 15.29 30.85
C GLU A 522 -24.91 14.10 30.09
N LEU A 523 -26.09 14.29 29.48
CA LEU A 523 -26.81 13.24 28.75
C LEU A 523 -26.34 13.21 27.28
N PHE A 524 -25.95 12.04 26.80
CA PHE A 524 -25.45 11.82 25.44
C PHE A 524 -26.27 10.77 24.71
N GLY A 525 -26.48 10.99 23.42
CA GLY A 525 -27.19 10.08 22.55
C GLY A 525 -27.31 10.61 21.13
N THR A 526 -27.73 9.74 20.22
CA THR A 526 -28.10 10.13 18.86
C THR A 526 -29.44 10.89 18.86
N SER A 527 -29.84 11.45 17.71
CA SER A 527 -31.19 12.05 17.57
C SER A 527 -32.32 11.07 17.89
N LYS A 528 -32.10 9.76 17.72
CA LYS A 528 -33.07 8.71 18.10
C LYS A 528 -33.16 8.49 19.61
N ASP A 529 -32.08 8.78 20.32
CA ASP A 529 -32.01 8.61 21.78
C ASP A 529 -32.49 9.88 22.53
N LYS A 530 -32.80 10.94 21.76
CA LYS A 530 -33.22 12.23 22.33
C LYS A 530 -34.44 12.09 23.23
N VAL A 531 -35.44 11.31 22.85
CA VAL A 531 -36.65 11.07 23.63
C VAL A 531 -36.34 10.57 25.05
N ILE A 532 -35.45 9.54 25.12
CA ILE A 532 -35.04 8.98 26.42
C ILE A 532 -34.28 10.02 27.26
N CYS A 533 -33.38 10.77 26.64
CA CYS A 533 -32.61 11.80 27.34
C CYS A 533 -33.49 12.95 27.81
N ASP A 534 -34.47 13.39 27.01
CA ASP A 534 -35.45 14.45 27.39
C ASP A 534 -36.34 14.00 28.58
N GLU A 535 -36.74 12.73 28.63
CA GLU A 535 -37.50 12.16 29.75
C GLU A 535 -36.68 12.10 31.04
N ILE A 536 -35.40 11.72 30.95
CA ILE A 536 -34.47 11.72 32.09
C ILE A 536 -34.28 13.13 32.61
N GLU A 537 -34.01 14.12 31.75
CA GLU A 537 -33.83 15.51 32.09
C GLU A 537 -35.09 16.08 32.82
N LYS A 538 -36.25 15.87 32.22
CA LYS A 538 -37.55 16.31 32.81
C LYS A 538 -37.81 15.68 34.18
N SER A 539 -37.44 14.41 34.38
CA SER A 539 -37.66 13.67 35.63
C SER A 539 -36.73 14.11 36.76
N LEU A 540 -35.55 14.61 36.41
CA LEU A 540 -34.55 15.06 37.38
C LEU A 540 -34.78 16.49 37.84
N LYS A 541 -35.37 17.37 37.00
CA LYS A 541 -35.68 18.78 37.29
C LYS A 541 -34.53 19.53 37.96
N SER A 542 -33.31 19.36 37.48
CA SER A 542 -32.10 19.92 38.07
C SER A 542 -31.34 20.75 37.04
N GLU A 543 -30.87 21.93 37.43
CA GLU A 543 -30.01 22.79 36.60
C GLU A 543 -28.63 22.20 36.32
N PHE A 544 -28.23 21.18 37.08
CA PHE A 544 -26.97 20.45 36.91
C PHE A 544 -27.05 19.33 35.86
N VAL A 545 -28.17 19.22 35.15
CA VAL A 545 -28.38 18.23 34.09
C VAL A 545 -28.36 18.92 32.72
N LEU A 546 -27.39 18.54 31.88
CA LEU A 546 -27.21 19.10 30.54
C LEU A 546 -27.53 18.03 29.49
N ASN A 547 -28.37 18.33 28.53
CA ASN A 547 -28.77 17.37 27.50
C ASN A 547 -28.15 17.71 26.15
N TYR A 548 -27.18 16.85 25.71
CA TYR A 548 -26.48 16.95 24.44
C TYR A 548 -26.97 15.93 23.38
N ALA A 549 -28.03 15.18 23.66
CA ALA A 549 -28.56 14.19 22.73
C ALA A 549 -28.97 14.82 21.39
N GLY A 550 -28.39 14.30 20.30
CA GLY A 550 -28.58 14.80 18.94
C GLY A 550 -27.91 16.14 18.61
N LYS A 551 -27.13 16.72 19.53
CA LYS A 551 -26.48 18.04 19.37
C LYS A 551 -24.98 17.94 19.07
N THR A 552 -24.37 16.75 19.13
CA THR A 552 -22.93 16.54 18.93
C THR A 552 -22.68 15.65 17.73
N ASN A 553 -21.67 15.96 16.95
CA ASN A 553 -21.08 15.01 16.01
C ASN A 553 -20.03 14.11 16.71
N ILE A 554 -19.50 13.10 16.02
CA ILE A 554 -18.58 12.13 16.63
C ILE A 554 -17.27 12.78 17.09
N LEU A 555 -16.73 13.75 16.38
CA LEU A 555 -15.53 14.48 16.77
C LEU A 555 -15.80 15.33 18.03
N GLY A 556 -16.91 16.02 18.06
CA GLY A 556 -17.35 16.78 19.25
C GLY A 556 -17.56 15.86 20.46
N LEU A 557 -18.19 14.71 20.26
CA LEU A 557 -18.39 13.69 21.30
C LEU A 557 -17.06 13.13 21.83
N PHE A 558 -16.10 12.83 20.92
CA PHE A 558 -14.76 12.38 21.27
C PHE A 558 -14.03 13.42 22.16
N ASN A 559 -14.11 14.69 21.77
CA ASN A 559 -13.51 15.78 22.55
C ASN A 559 -14.20 15.96 23.89
N THR A 560 -15.54 15.93 23.93
CA THR A 560 -16.28 16.08 25.19
C THR A 560 -15.97 14.94 26.15
N PHE A 561 -15.91 13.71 25.68
CA PHE A 561 -15.60 12.55 26.52
C PHE A 561 -14.21 12.64 27.15
N SER A 562 -13.22 13.21 26.49
CA SER A 562 -11.88 13.39 27.08
C SER A 562 -11.83 14.33 28.30
N HIS A 563 -12.93 15.09 28.56
CA HIS A 563 -13.07 16.00 29.70
C HIS A 563 -14.05 15.49 30.77
N LEU A 564 -14.65 14.32 30.57
CA LEU A 564 -15.49 13.68 31.59
C LEU A 564 -14.60 12.95 32.61
N ASN A 565 -15.02 13.00 33.89
CA ASN A 565 -14.46 12.13 34.91
C ASN A 565 -14.96 10.70 34.74
N PHE A 566 -16.27 10.55 34.48
CA PHE A 566 -16.93 9.26 34.38
C PHE A 566 -17.90 9.25 33.20
N LEU A 567 -18.04 8.09 32.55
CA LEU A 567 -19.16 7.78 31.65
C LEU A 567 -19.87 6.53 32.12
N ILE A 568 -21.19 6.63 32.34
CA ILE A 568 -22.05 5.48 32.62
C ILE A 568 -22.89 5.21 31.38
N CYS A 569 -22.89 4.01 30.88
CA CYS A 569 -23.52 3.72 29.60
C CYS A 569 -23.90 2.24 29.45
N ASN A 570 -24.78 1.95 28.52
CA ASN A 570 -25.01 0.59 28.02
C ASN A 570 -23.84 0.10 27.17
N ASP A 571 -23.79 -1.20 26.84
CA ASP A 571 -22.91 -1.76 25.80
C ASP A 571 -23.23 -1.08 24.43
N SER A 572 -22.53 0.00 24.14
CA SER A 572 -22.77 0.83 22.98
C SER A 572 -21.47 1.45 22.41
N GLY A 573 -21.57 2.14 21.27
CA GLY A 573 -20.43 2.84 20.67
C GLY A 573 -19.85 3.94 21.58
N ALA A 574 -20.67 4.55 22.43
CA ALA A 574 -20.24 5.57 23.40
C ALA A 574 -19.26 4.99 24.42
N MET A 575 -19.52 3.78 24.93
CA MET A 575 -18.60 3.03 25.80
C MET A 575 -17.19 2.94 25.24
N HIS A 576 -17.08 2.47 23.99
CA HIS A 576 -15.79 2.32 23.33
C HIS A 576 -15.12 3.66 23.08
N LEU A 577 -15.90 4.67 22.66
CA LEU A 577 -15.37 6.00 22.37
C LEU A 577 -14.80 6.65 23.64
N ALA A 578 -15.51 6.59 24.77
CA ALA A 578 -15.05 7.13 26.05
C ALA A 578 -13.80 6.40 26.56
N ASN A 579 -13.80 5.05 26.51
CA ASN A 579 -12.63 4.26 26.87
C ASN A 579 -11.41 4.58 25.98
N SER A 580 -11.64 4.91 24.71
CA SER A 580 -10.56 5.26 23.78
C SER A 580 -9.88 6.59 24.06
N VAL A 581 -10.50 7.48 24.82
CA VAL A 581 -9.92 8.77 25.26
C VAL A 581 -9.41 8.72 26.70
N GLY A 582 -9.57 7.60 27.39
CA GLY A 582 -9.08 7.41 28.76
C GLY A 582 -10.11 7.79 29.84
N THR A 583 -11.33 8.12 29.50
CA THR A 583 -12.42 8.37 30.45
C THR A 583 -12.74 7.08 31.21
N HIS A 584 -12.97 7.18 32.52
CA HIS A 584 -13.39 6.04 33.32
C HIS A 584 -14.83 5.63 32.95
N VAL A 585 -14.99 4.38 32.46
CA VAL A 585 -16.25 3.88 31.93
C VAL A 585 -16.90 2.89 32.90
N PHE A 586 -18.17 3.12 33.27
CA PHE A 586 -19.04 2.14 33.92
C PHE A 586 -20.02 1.59 32.90
N ALA A 587 -19.72 0.39 32.40
CA ALA A 587 -20.44 -0.22 31.29
C ALA A 587 -21.46 -1.26 31.79
N LEU A 588 -22.73 -1.07 31.46
CA LEU A 588 -23.83 -1.97 31.82
C LEU A 588 -24.07 -2.98 30.69
N PHE A 589 -23.86 -4.26 30.99
CA PHE A 589 -24.03 -5.37 30.07
C PHE A 589 -25.21 -6.23 30.45
N SER A 590 -26.26 -6.24 29.62
CA SER A 590 -27.47 -7.05 29.85
C SER A 590 -27.52 -8.34 29.03
N THR A 591 -27.33 -8.26 27.71
CA THR A 591 -27.54 -9.40 26.79
C THR A 591 -26.29 -9.87 26.08
N THR A 592 -25.20 -9.12 26.16
CA THR A 592 -23.97 -9.39 25.42
C THR A 592 -22.84 -9.82 26.35
N ASN A 593 -21.87 -10.55 25.76
CA ASN A 593 -20.69 -10.98 26.50
C ASN A 593 -19.59 -9.91 26.44
N PRO A 594 -19.21 -9.29 27.57
CA PRO A 594 -18.16 -8.28 27.62
C PRO A 594 -16.79 -8.78 27.16
N ASN A 595 -16.52 -10.08 27.25
CA ASN A 595 -15.27 -10.66 26.75
C ASN A 595 -15.14 -10.54 25.22
N ARG A 596 -16.26 -10.42 24.49
CA ARG A 596 -16.27 -10.27 23.02
C ARG A 596 -16.26 -8.83 22.55
N THR A 597 -16.95 -7.96 23.24
CA THR A 597 -17.25 -6.58 22.80
C THR A 597 -17.07 -5.56 23.91
N GLY A 598 -16.35 -5.88 24.97
CA GLY A 598 -16.07 -4.94 26.05
C GLY A 598 -15.08 -3.83 25.67
N PRO A 599 -14.88 -2.83 26.53
CA PRO A 599 -13.90 -1.78 26.30
C PRO A 599 -12.48 -2.34 26.39
N ILE A 600 -11.65 -2.05 25.36
CA ILE A 600 -10.35 -2.71 25.16
C ILE A 600 -9.14 -1.86 25.53
N PHE A 601 -9.29 -0.53 25.60
CA PHE A 601 -8.18 0.35 25.90
C PHE A 601 -7.75 0.25 27.38
N ASN A 602 -6.48 0.54 27.63
CA ASN A 602 -5.86 0.52 28.95
C ASN A 602 -6.28 1.72 29.83
N GLY A 603 -7.57 2.06 29.79
CA GLY A 603 -8.16 3.07 30.65
C GLY A 603 -8.97 2.43 31.79
N PRO A 604 -9.32 3.20 32.83
CA PRO A 604 -10.15 2.71 33.93
C PRO A 604 -11.54 2.33 33.43
N LYS A 605 -12.03 1.17 33.85
CA LYS A 605 -13.31 0.62 33.42
C LYS A 605 -13.87 -0.39 34.41
N ASN A 606 -15.15 -0.26 34.71
CA ASN A 606 -15.92 -1.21 35.50
C ASN A 606 -17.03 -1.81 34.59
N ILE A 607 -17.11 -3.13 34.59
CA ILE A 607 -18.13 -3.87 33.83
C ILE A 607 -19.17 -4.38 34.80
N ILE A 608 -20.39 -3.88 34.69
CA ILE A 608 -21.52 -4.23 35.54
C ILE A 608 -22.46 -5.10 34.73
N LYS A 609 -22.55 -6.37 35.08
CA LYS A 609 -23.51 -7.31 34.47
C LYS A 609 -24.85 -7.08 35.14
N VAL A 610 -25.89 -6.88 34.34
CA VAL A 610 -27.27 -6.66 34.77
C VAL A 610 -28.20 -7.64 34.08
N SER A 611 -29.21 -8.12 34.80
CA SER A 611 -30.31 -8.91 34.23
C SER A 611 -31.54 -8.05 34.02
N TYR A 612 -32.40 -8.41 33.09
CA TYR A 612 -33.73 -7.80 32.96
C TYR A 612 -34.67 -8.14 34.13
N GLU A 613 -34.34 -9.17 34.89
CA GLU A 613 -35.04 -9.55 36.09
C GLU A 613 -34.63 -8.71 37.30
N ASP A 614 -33.50 -8.02 37.22
CA ASP A 614 -33.00 -7.15 38.28
C ASP A 614 -33.93 -5.92 38.44
N SER A 615 -34.27 -5.60 39.65
CA SER A 615 -35.05 -4.37 39.92
C SER A 615 -34.23 -3.11 39.63
N ASP A 616 -34.89 -2.04 39.23
CA ASP A 616 -34.24 -0.73 39.03
C ASP A 616 -33.44 -0.26 40.26
N LYS A 617 -33.87 -0.71 41.44
CA LYS A 617 -33.17 -0.46 42.71
C LYS A 617 -31.83 -1.20 42.74
N CYS A 618 -31.83 -2.49 42.43
CA CYS A 618 -30.64 -3.32 42.44
C CYS A 618 -29.58 -2.80 41.45
N ILE A 619 -30.00 -2.51 40.20
CA ILE A 619 -29.10 -2.01 39.15
C ILE A 619 -28.49 -0.66 39.58
N SER A 620 -29.31 0.28 40.10
CA SER A 620 -28.84 1.60 40.46
C SER A 620 -27.89 1.60 41.68
N GLU A 621 -28.15 0.71 42.65
CA GLU A 621 -27.28 0.52 43.80
C GLU A 621 -25.95 -0.13 43.41
N ALA A 622 -25.96 -1.09 42.49
CA ALA A 622 -24.73 -1.68 41.93
C ALA A 622 -23.85 -0.64 41.24
N VAL A 623 -24.44 0.23 40.40
CA VAL A 623 -23.70 1.34 39.76
C VAL A 623 -23.08 2.26 40.79
N LEU A 624 -23.87 2.68 41.79
CA LEU A 624 -23.37 3.55 42.84
C LEU A 624 -22.24 2.91 43.67
N SER A 625 -22.42 1.63 44.03
CA SER A 625 -21.37 0.87 44.76
C SER A 625 -20.04 0.85 44.04
N GLU A 626 -20.05 0.58 42.73
CA GLU A 626 -18.83 0.59 41.91
C GLU A 626 -18.24 2.01 41.80
N MET A 627 -19.07 3.05 41.76
CA MET A 627 -18.57 4.43 41.65
C MET A 627 -18.02 5.00 42.95
N LYS A 628 -18.56 4.61 44.12
CA LYS A 628 -18.19 5.17 45.44
C LYS A 628 -16.71 5.17 45.75
N GLN A 629 -15.96 4.21 45.24
CA GLN A 629 -14.52 4.11 45.44
C GLN A 629 -13.70 5.08 44.57
N PHE A 630 -14.34 5.80 43.65
CA PHE A 630 -13.67 6.73 42.72
C PHE A 630 -14.17 8.17 42.88
N ILE A 631 -15.27 8.39 43.57
CA ILE A 631 -15.81 9.68 44.00
C ILE A 631 -15.20 10.02 45.36
#